data_7c9f48111ca1f80dd5119b119be0b00f
#
_entry.id   7c9f48111ca1f80dd5119b119be0b00f
#
_cell.length_a   1.000
_cell.length_b   1.000
_cell.length_c   1.000
_cell.angle_alpha   90.00
_cell.angle_beta   90.00
_cell.angle_gamma   90.00
#
_symmetry.space_group_name_H-M   'P 1'
#
loop_
_entity.id
_entity.type
_entity.pdbx_description
1 polymer ?
#
loop_
_entity_poly.entity_id
_entity_poly.type
_entity_poly.pdbx_seq_one_letter_code
_entity_poly.pdbx_strand_id
1 'polypeptide(L)'
;MIKILLLIDYSSEFDRKLLRGLVQYSKENGPWLFYRLPSYYSGMYGEKGILKWAKEWKADAIIGQWNNDTVNLLKELNIPIVLQNYHHRSTTYSNLTGDYKGTGRMAAQFFAKRMFHNFAYFGINGVVWSDERCAGDFGYCHGRS
;
A
#
# COMPACT_ATOMS: atom_id res chain seq x y z
N MET A 1 10.58 23.49 -2.16
CA MET A 1 9.34 22.73 -2.46
C MET A 1 9.71 21.26 -2.51
N ILE A 2 9.07 20.43 -1.69
CA ILE A 2 9.34 18.99 -1.62
C ILE A 2 8.74 18.30 -2.84
N LYS A 3 9.53 17.48 -3.54
CA LYS A 3 9.15 16.76 -4.75
C LYS A 3 8.89 15.29 -4.42
N ILE A 4 7.65 14.86 -4.55
CA ILE A 4 7.24 13.49 -4.24
C ILE A 4 6.86 12.74 -5.50
N LEU A 5 7.53 11.63 -5.75
CA LEU A 5 7.21 10.71 -6.83
C LEU A 5 6.12 9.74 -6.36
N LEU A 6 5.01 9.68 -7.08
CA LEU A 6 3.89 8.80 -6.80
C LEU A 6 3.84 7.65 -7.80
N LEU A 7 3.99 6.43 -7.30
CA LEU A 7 3.88 5.17 -8.05
C LEU A 7 2.59 4.44 -7.64
N ILE A 8 1.45 5.09 -7.84
CA ILE A 8 0.14 4.63 -7.35
C ILE A 8 -0.77 4.42 -8.55
N ASP A 9 -1.50 3.31 -8.54
CA ASP A 9 -2.58 3.05 -9.50
C ASP A 9 -3.88 3.66 -8.96
N TYR A 10 -4.49 4.56 -9.71
CA TYR A 10 -5.71 5.27 -9.31
C TYR A 10 -7.00 4.52 -9.65
N SER A 11 -6.91 3.27 -10.04
CA SER A 11 -8.07 2.43 -10.32
C SER A 11 -8.88 2.15 -9.05
N SER A 12 -8.21 2.03 -7.90
CA SER A 12 -8.84 1.73 -6.63
C SER A 12 -9.36 2.97 -5.89
N GLU A 13 -10.41 2.78 -5.10
CA GLU A 13 -10.92 3.86 -4.22
C GLU A 13 -9.92 4.20 -3.12
N PHE A 14 -9.17 3.21 -2.64
CA PHE A 14 -8.13 3.40 -1.64
C PHE A 14 -7.05 4.37 -2.14
N ASP A 15 -6.57 4.18 -3.36
CA ASP A 15 -5.53 5.03 -3.95
C ASP A 15 -6.02 6.46 -4.16
N ARG A 16 -7.27 6.62 -4.57
CA ARG A 16 -7.89 7.95 -4.69
C ARG A 16 -8.02 8.66 -3.34
N LYS A 17 -8.38 7.92 -2.28
CA LYS A 17 -8.43 8.47 -0.91
C LYS A 17 -7.05 8.81 -0.38
N LEU A 18 -6.06 7.97 -0.66
CA LEU A 18 -4.66 8.23 -0.31
C LEU A 18 -4.18 9.54 -0.96
N LEU A 19 -4.39 9.70 -2.27
CA LEU A 19 -4.01 10.93 -2.96
C LEU A 19 -4.68 12.16 -2.35
N ARG A 20 -5.97 12.08 -2.05
CA ARG A 20 -6.69 13.20 -1.38
C ARG A 20 -6.05 13.57 -0.05
N GLY A 21 -5.71 12.56 0.77
CA GLY A 21 -5.03 12.77 2.05
C GLY A 21 -3.64 13.41 1.88
N LEU A 22 -2.86 12.96 0.90
CA LEU A 22 -1.55 13.54 0.59
C LEU A 22 -1.66 15.00 0.14
N VAL A 23 -2.63 15.32 -0.72
CA VAL A 23 -2.87 16.69 -1.18
C VAL A 23 -3.34 17.58 -0.03
N GLN A 24 -4.22 17.09 0.83
CA GLN A 24 -4.67 17.85 2.00
C GLN A 24 -3.51 18.14 2.95
N TYR A 25 -2.72 17.12 3.30
CA TYR A 25 -1.54 17.28 4.16
C TYR A 25 -0.54 18.27 3.57
N SER A 26 -0.32 18.23 2.26
CA SER A 26 0.55 19.18 1.56
C SER A 26 0.07 20.63 1.67
N LYS A 27 -1.25 20.87 1.62
CA LYS A 27 -1.83 22.20 1.79
C LYS A 27 -1.62 22.75 3.20
N GLU A 28 -1.67 21.89 4.21
CA GLU A 28 -1.57 22.24 5.62
C GLU A 28 -0.11 22.42 6.10
N ASN A 29 0.82 21.64 5.51
CA ASN A 29 2.20 21.52 6.00
C ASN A 29 3.26 22.03 5.03
N GLY A 30 2.86 22.73 3.99
CA GLY A 30 3.76 23.32 3.00
C GLY A 30 3.55 22.73 1.60
N PRO A 31 3.93 23.48 0.56
CA PRO A 31 3.68 23.06 -0.80
C PRO A 31 4.57 21.88 -1.20
N TRP A 32 3.95 20.75 -1.53
CA TRP A 32 4.59 19.61 -2.14
C TRP A 32 4.27 19.56 -3.63
N LEU A 33 5.23 19.16 -4.43
CA LEU A 33 5.06 18.92 -5.85
C LEU A 33 4.97 17.41 -6.07
N PHE A 34 3.83 16.96 -6.57
CA PHE A 34 3.62 15.55 -6.88
C PHE A 34 3.87 15.28 -8.36
N TYR A 35 4.71 14.30 -8.65
CA TYR A 35 4.86 13.75 -9.96
C TYR A 35 4.35 12.32 -9.98
N ARG A 36 3.40 12.06 -10.83
CA ARG A 36 2.78 10.75 -10.97
C ARG A 36 3.40 9.97 -12.13
N LEU A 37 3.93 8.80 -11.84
CA LEU A 37 4.24 7.81 -12.86
C LEU A 37 3.05 6.86 -13.00
N PRO A 38 2.45 6.76 -14.20
CA PRO A 38 1.40 5.78 -14.45
C PRO A 38 1.93 4.35 -14.26
N SER A 39 1.06 3.45 -13.80
CA SER A 39 1.43 2.05 -13.49
C SER A 39 2.03 1.30 -14.69
N TYR A 40 1.61 1.63 -15.92
CA TYR A 40 2.19 1.02 -17.12
C TYR A 40 3.67 1.39 -17.35
N TYR A 41 4.15 2.48 -16.77
CA TYR A 41 5.57 2.86 -16.85
C TYR A 41 6.48 1.85 -16.16
N SER A 42 6.05 1.30 -15.04
CA SER A 42 6.79 0.24 -14.35
C SER A 42 6.86 -1.02 -15.21
N GLY A 43 5.83 -1.32 -15.99
CA GLY A 43 5.81 -2.42 -16.95
C GLY A 43 6.69 -2.19 -18.18
N MET A 44 6.75 -0.94 -18.68
CA MET A 44 7.52 -0.61 -19.90
C MET A 44 9.01 -0.39 -19.65
N TYR A 45 9.36 0.30 -18.59
CA TYR A 45 10.73 0.75 -18.32
C TYR A 45 11.37 0.06 -17.13
N GLY A 46 10.60 -0.74 -16.41
CA GLY A 46 11.06 -1.46 -15.23
C GLY A 46 11.60 -0.52 -14.14
N GLU A 47 12.30 -1.09 -13.18
CA GLU A 47 12.84 -0.37 -12.04
C GLU A 47 13.93 0.62 -12.41
N LYS A 48 14.76 0.28 -13.39
CA LYS A 48 15.83 1.17 -13.90
C LYS A 48 15.24 2.45 -14.48
N GLY A 49 14.08 2.35 -15.14
CA GLY A 49 13.37 3.52 -15.66
C GLY A 49 12.88 4.44 -14.53
N ILE A 50 12.31 3.86 -13.48
CA ILE A 50 11.84 4.63 -12.31
C ILE A 50 13.01 5.28 -11.58
N LEU A 51 14.11 4.56 -11.39
CA LEU A 51 15.32 5.09 -10.79
C LEU A 51 15.88 6.27 -11.59
N LYS A 52 15.95 6.13 -12.92
CA LYS A 52 16.38 7.20 -13.82
C LYS A 52 15.49 8.44 -13.66
N TRP A 53 14.17 8.27 -13.73
CA TRP A 53 13.21 9.37 -13.57
C TRP A 53 13.32 10.06 -12.22
N ALA A 54 13.44 9.29 -11.13
CA ALA A 54 13.58 9.84 -9.80
C ALA A 54 14.85 10.69 -9.67
N LYS A 55 15.97 10.25 -10.26
CA LYS A 55 17.23 10.99 -10.31
C LYS A 55 17.13 12.26 -11.15
N GLU A 56 16.60 12.17 -12.37
CA GLU A 56 16.48 13.30 -13.30
C GLU A 56 15.55 14.39 -12.74
N TRP A 57 14.44 13.97 -12.15
CA TRP A 57 13.49 14.90 -11.55
C TRP A 57 13.93 15.41 -10.17
N LYS A 58 14.96 14.79 -9.58
CA LYS A 58 15.46 15.07 -8.23
C LYS A 58 14.33 14.94 -7.21
N ALA A 59 13.75 13.75 -7.14
CA ALA A 59 12.71 13.43 -6.18
C ALA A 59 13.28 13.45 -4.75
N ASP A 60 12.53 14.07 -3.82
CA ASP A 60 12.88 14.10 -2.40
C ASP A 60 12.29 12.91 -1.64
N ALA A 61 11.23 12.29 -2.15
CA ALA A 61 10.62 11.08 -1.59
C ALA A 61 9.85 10.29 -2.65
N ILE A 62 9.60 9.01 -2.35
CA ILE A 62 8.76 8.13 -3.17
C ILE A 62 7.64 7.57 -2.30
N ILE A 63 6.41 7.62 -2.81
CA ILE A 63 5.25 6.92 -2.23
C ILE A 63 4.66 6.05 -3.33
N GLY A 64 4.54 4.75 -3.09
CA GLY A 64 3.98 3.92 -4.13
C GLY A 64 3.85 2.45 -3.83
N GLN A 65 3.23 1.79 -4.79
CA GLN A 65 3.03 0.36 -4.78
C GLN A 65 4.20 -0.32 -5.49
N TRP A 66 4.81 -1.26 -4.80
CA TRP A 66 5.93 -2.04 -5.32
C TRP A 66 5.75 -3.50 -4.95
N ASN A 67 5.64 -4.34 -5.91
CA ASN A 67 5.28 -5.74 -5.68
C ASN A 67 6.47 -6.69 -5.57
N ASN A 68 7.69 -6.22 -5.75
CA ASN A 68 8.86 -7.08 -5.81
C ASN A 68 9.93 -6.73 -4.76
N ASP A 69 10.73 -7.71 -4.39
CA ASP A 69 11.94 -7.58 -3.55
C ASP A 69 13.04 -6.72 -4.19
N THR A 70 12.83 -6.30 -5.42
CA THR A 70 13.72 -5.48 -6.25
C THR A 70 13.77 -4.00 -5.86
N VAL A 71 13.13 -3.61 -4.78
CA VAL A 71 13.28 -2.26 -4.17
C VAL A 71 14.76 -1.93 -3.85
N ASN A 72 15.63 -2.90 -4.00
CA ASN A 72 17.06 -2.70 -3.79
C ASN A 72 17.68 -1.60 -4.69
N LEU A 73 17.19 -1.42 -5.90
CA LEU A 73 17.65 -0.34 -6.78
C LEU A 73 17.27 1.06 -6.28
N LEU A 74 16.14 1.19 -5.61
CA LEU A 74 15.71 2.47 -5.06
C LEU A 74 16.53 2.90 -3.85
N LYS A 75 17.26 1.97 -3.19
CA LYS A 75 18.19 2.31 -2.12
C LYS A 75 19.30 3.26 -2.58
N GLU A 76 19.68 3.19 -3.85
CA GLU A 76 20.68 4.09 -4.43
C GLU A 76 20.26 5.57 -4.37
N LEU A 77 18.98 5.85 -4.27
CA LEU A 77 18.49 7.22 -4.20
C LEU A 77 18.74 7.89 -2.85
N ASN A 78 18.90 7.10 -1.80
CA ASN A 78 19.08 7.59 -0.41
C ASN A 78 18.03 8.62 0.02
N ILE A 79 16.78 8.42 -0.41
CA ILE A 79 15.61 9.26 -0.08
C ILE A 79 14.56 8.43 0.65
N PRO A 80 13.66 9.06 1.42
CA PRO A 80 12.52 8.38 2.05
C PRO A 80 11.64 7.66 1.04
N ILE A 81 11.30 6.41 1.33
CA ILE A 81 10.42 5.58 0.52
C ILE A 81 9.33 5.00 1.42
N VAL A 82 8.08 5.22 1.03
CA VAL A 82 6.90 4.66 1.69
C VAL A 82 6.20 3.72 0.72
N LEU A 83 6.08 2.46 1.11
CA LEU A 83 5.49 1.43 0.26
C LEU A 83 4.05 1.14 0.66
N GLN A 84 3.18 1.19 -0.33
CA GLN A 84 1.82 0.70 -0.26
C GLN A 84 1.80 -0.69 -0.88
N ASN A 85 1.94 -1.72 -0.06
CA ASN A 85 1.97 -3.09 -0.55
C ASN A 85 0.82 -3.91 0.07
N TYR A 86 -0.02 -4.48 -0.78
CA TYR A 86 -1.16 -5.30 -0.35
C TYR A 86 -0.79 -6.77 -0.10
N HIS A 87 0.25 -7.24 -0.78
CA HIS A 87 0.64 -8.65 -0.74
C HIS A 87 1.62 -8.95 0.38
N HIS A 88 2.66 -8.14 0.47
CA HIS A 88 3.74 -8.32 1.46
C HIS A 88 4.07 -7.00 2.13
N ARG A 89 4.49 -7.06 3.39
CA ARG A 89 5.05 -5.91 4.08
C ARG A 89 6.55 -5.86 3.84
N SER A 90 7.06 -4.69 3.51
CA SER A 90 8.50 -4.45 3.47
C SER A 90 9.07 -4.49 4.89
N THR A 91 10.20 -5.14 5.06
CA THR A 91 11.01 -5.09 6.29
C THR A 91 12.02 -3.96 6.27
N THR A 92 12.25 -3.35 5.11
CA THR A 92 13.29 -2.33 4.89
C THR A 92 12.71 -0.92 4.85
N TYR A 93 11.50 -0.76 4.34
CA TYR A 93 10.85 0.53 4.13
C TYR A 93 9.59 0.68 4.96
N SER A 94 9.20 1.93 5.18
CA SER A 94 7.92 2.22 5.82
C SER A 94 6.76 1.68 4.99
N ASN A 95 5.82 1.02 5.65
CA ASN A 95 4.63 0.47 5.00
C ASN A 95 3.43 1.37 5.26
N LEU A 96 2.68 1.66 4.21
CA LEU A 96 1.37 2.27 4.27
C LEU A 96 0.32 1.19 4.01
N THR A 97 -0.42 0.81 5.04
CA THR A 97 -1.41 -0.27 4.97
C THR A 97 -2.71 0.12 5.66
N GLY A 98 -3.81 -0.55 5.31
CA GLY A 98 -5.05 -0.47 6.08
C GLY A 98 -4.97 -1.28 7.38
N ASP A 99 -5.86 -0.96 8.33
CA ASP A 99 -6.10 -1.81 9.51
C ASP A 99 -6.98 -3.01 9.09
N TYR A 100 -6.34 -3.97 8.44
CA TYR A 100 -7.03 -5.16 7.94
C TYR A 100 -7.54 -6.04 9.09
N LYS A 101 -6.77 -6.13 10.17
CA LYS A 101 -7.14 -6.87 11.37
C LYS A 101 -8.37 -6.28 12.05
N GLY A 102 -8.39 -4.95 12.22
CA GLY A 102 -9.55 -4.24 12.73
C GLY A 102 -10.78 -4.39 11.84
N THR A 103 -10.59 -4.42 10.51
CA THR A 103 -11.69 -4.66 9.55
C THR A 103 -12.29 -6.05 9.75
N GLY A 104 -11.47 -7.09 9.90
CA GLY A 104 -11.95 -8.45 10.19
C GLY A 104 -12.74 -8.51 11.50
N ARG A 105 -12.19 -7.89 12.56
CA ARG A 105 -12.85 -7.79 13.86
C ARG A 105 -14.22 -7.10 13.79
N MET A 106 -14.29 -5.99 13.06
CA MET A 106 -15.53 -5.26 12.86
C MET A 106 -16.59 -6.13 12.15
N ALA A 107 -16.20 -6.90 11.14
CA ALA A 107 -17.09 -7.80 10.43
C ALA A 107 -17.62 -8.91 11.36
N ALA A 108 -16.75 -9.56 12.13
CA ALA A 108 -17.15 -10.59 13.09
C ALA A 108 -18.11 -10.05 14.17
N GLN A 109 -17.80 -8.89 14.72
CA GLN A 109 -18.67 -8.22 15.68
C GLN A 109 -20.04 -7.85 15.10
N PHE A 110 -20.08 -7.46 13.83
CA PHE A 110 -21.34 -7.18 13.15
C PHE A 110 -22.25 -8.41 13.08
N PHE A 111 -21.70 -9.58 12.75
CA PHE A 111 -22.45 -10.84 12.72
C PHE A 111 -22.84 -11.30 14.14
N ALA A 112 -21.91 -11.26 15.07
CA ALA A 112 -22.18 -11.66 16.46
C ALA A 112 -23.32 -10.82 17.09
N LYS A 113 -23.31 -9.50 16.89
CA LYS A 113 -24.39 -8.62 17.39
C LYS A 113 -25.77 -8.94 16.78
N ARG A 114 -25.82 -9.62 15.65
CA ARG A 114 -27.03 -10.08 14.97
C ARG A 114 -27.38 -11.55 15.29
N MET A 115 -26.74 -12.10 16.32
CA MET A 115 -26.97 -13.47 16.78
C MET A 115 -26.63 -14.54 15.73
N PHE A 116 -25.78 -14.24 14.77
CA PHE A 116 -25.19 -15.26 13.91
C PHE A 116 -24.10 -16.00 14.70
N HIS A 117 -24.25 -17.32 14.83
CA HIS A 117 -23.27 -18.17 15.54
C HIS A 117 -22.31 -18.89 14.61
N ASN A 118 -22.72 -19.09 13.35
CA ASN A 118 -21.91 -19.77 12.34
C ASN A 118 -21.68 -18.85 11.15
N PHE A 119 -20.44 -18.44 10.96
CA PHE A 119 -20.00 -17.65 9.81
C PHE A 119 -18.57 -18.04 9.44
N ALA A 120 -18.22 -17.85 8.19
CA ALA A 120 -16.91 -18.18 7.66
C ALA A 120 -16.33 -17.00 6.89
N TYR A 121 -15.02 -16.92 6.89
CA TYR A 121 -14.28 -15.99 6.06
C TYR A 121 -13.75 -16.72 4.82
N PHE A 122 -14.00 -16.16 3.65
CA PHE A 122 -13.42 -16.61 2.40
C PHE A 122 -12.41 -15.56 1.91
N GLY A 123 -11.16 -15.95 1.72
CA GLY A 123 -10.07 -15.06 1.36
C GLY A 123 -9.02 -15.75 0.50
N ILE A 124 -7.98 -14.98 0.17
CA ILE A 124 -6.83 -15.44 -0.61
C ILE A 124 -5.70 -15.75 0.37
N ASN A 125 -5.19 -16.97 0.33
CA ASN A 125 -4.08 -17.40 1.19
C ASN A 125 -2.76 -16.77 0.74
N GLY A 126 -1.90 -16.42 1.72
CA GLY A 126 -0.58 -15.85 1.45
C GLY A 126 -0.58 -14.38 1.03
N VAL A 127 -1.69 -13.70 1.23
CA VAL A 127 -1.81 -12.26 0.95
C VAL A 127 -2.13 -11.50 2.22
N VAL A 128 -1.26 -10.56 2.61
CA VAL A 128 -1.32 -9.87 3.90
C VAL A 128 -2.69 -9.28 4.22
N TRP A 129 -3.33 -8.58 3.30
CA TRP A 129 -4.63 -7.97 3.56
C TRP A 129 -5.74 -9.02 3.83
N SER A 130 -5.62 -10.20 3.23
CA SER A 130 -6.59 -11.29 3.42
C SER A 130 -6.31 -12.05 4.70
N ASP A 131 -5.06 -12.42 4.94
CA ASP A 131 -4.64 -13.18 6.11
C ASP A 131 -4.87 -12.38 7.40
N GLU A 132 -4.57 -11.08 7.40
CA GLU A 132 -4.81 -10.21 8.55
C GLU A 132 -6.29 -9.99 8.84
N ARG A 133 -7.15 -9.88 7.82
CA ARG A 133 -8.60 -9.82 8.02
C ARG A 133 -9.12 -11.12 8.65
N CYS A 134 -8.62 -12.24 8.17
CA CYS A 134 -8.93 -13.54 8.73
C CYS A 134 -8.50 -13.64 10.20
N ALA A 135 -7.27 -13.24 10.52
CA ALA A 135 -6.73 -13.28 11.88
C ALA A 135 -7.39 -12.26 12.83
N GLY A 136 -8.15 -11.30 12.31
CA GLY A 136 -8.74 -10.21 13.08
C GLY A 136 -9.71 -10.67 14.15
N ASP A 137 -10.56 -11.70 13.85
CA ASP A 137 -11.51 -12.24 14.82
C ASP A 137 -12.07 -13.62 14.48
N PHE A 138 -11.69 -14.15 13.34
CA PHE A 138 -12.12 -15.48 12.96
C PHE A 138 -11.24 -16.57 13.60
N GLY A 139 -10.60 -16.31 14.71
CA GLY A 139 -9.83 -17.21 15.59
C GLY A 139 -9.22 -18.49 15.02
N TYR A 140 -9.70 -18.97 13.88
CA TYR A 140 -9.30 -20.17 13.20
C TYR A 140 -9.53 -20.06 11.68
N CYS A 141 -8.63 -19.41 10.98
CA CYS A 141 -8.52 -19.64 9.55
C CYS A 141 -7.71 -20.92 9.31
N HIS A 142 -8.39 -22.03 9.25
CA HIS A 142 -7.78 -23.25 8.75
C HIS A 142 -7.70 -23.13 7.23
N GLY A 143 -6.52 -22.71 6.73
CA GLY A 143 -6.15 -22.96 5.36
C GLY A 143 -6.11 -24.47 5.15
N ARG A 144 -7.16 -25.00 4.52
CA ARG A 144 -7.04 -26.31 3.87
C ARG A 144 -6.72 -26.04 2.40
N SER A 145 -5.54 -26.55 2.04
CA SER A 145 -5.06 -26.80 0.68
C SER A 145 -6.11 -27.47 -0.19
#